data_b9ea3ad711ade394aa13f689add0d876
#
_entry.id   b9ea3ad711ade394aa13f689add0d876
#
_cell.length_a   1.000
_cell.length_b   1.000
_cell.length_c   1.000
_cell.angle_alpha   90.00
_cell.angle_beta   90.00
_cell.angle_gamma   90.00
#
_symmetry.space_group_name_H-M   'P 1'
#
loop_
_entity.id
_entity.type
_entity.pdbx_description
1 polymer ?
#
loop_
_entity_poly.entity_id
_entity_poly.type
_entity_poly.pdbx_seq_one_letter_code
_entity_poly.pdbx_strand_id
1 'polypeptide(L)'
;MSQHGLEDDCYVEMLDYTIDLFESRGLGTEYYGYHNINHELEVTYVSLLAINQEKIQFTEEDKKYLYVAALFHDFDPQKNVDKPHEKSVLEFILKDKKLRQFMADAKIDLEIIKVLILRTTYPWSGDVRKEAEKEIKKCFETSELTKNDQQLQQHIMEIGWYLSVVDRI
;
A
#
# COMPACT_ATOMS: atom_id res chain seq x y z
N MET A 1 -4.83 0.71 16.46
CA MET A 1 -3.59 1.44 16.09
C MET A 1 -2.55 1.37 17.21
N SER A 2 -2.88 1.62 18.45
CA SER A 2 -1.95 1.58 19.62
C SER A 2 -1.20 0.26 19.82
N GLN A 3 -1.79 -0.87 19.46
CA GLN A 3 -1.16 -2.18 19.58
C GLN A 3 -0.08 -2.47 18.50
N HIS A 4 0.08 -1.58 17.52
CA HIS A 4 0.91 -1.81 16.34
C HIS A 4 1.99 -0.73 16.12
N GLY A 5 2.27 0.13 17.13
CA GLY A 5 3.26 1.20 16.98
C GLY A 5 2.84 2.35 16.04
N LEU A 6 1.54 2.44 15.72
CA LEU A 6 0.95 3.48 14.87
C LEU A 6 0.17 4.48 15.72
N GLU A 7 0.79 4.93 16.81
CA GLU A 7 0.16 5.80 17.82
C GLU A 7 0.27 7.28 17.52
N ASP A 8 1.18 7.65 16.61
CA ASP A 8 1.36 9.05 16.24
C ASP A 8 0.11 9.61 15.58
N ASP A 9 -0.27 10.82 15.93
CA ASP A 9 -1.46 11.51 15.42
C ASP A 9 -1.49 11.57 13.89
N CYS A 10 -0.32 11.60 13.24
CA CYS A 10 -0.24 11.62 11.78
C CYS A 10 -0.85 10.38 11.10
N TYR A 11 -0.85 9.20 11.73
CA TYR A 11 -1.50 8.01 11.17
C TYR A 11 -3.02 8.05 11.30
N VAL A 12 -3.51 8.63 12.40
CA VAL A 12 -4.95 8.86 12.61
C VAL A 12 -5.45 9.91 11.61
N GLU A 13 -4.73 11.01 11.44
CA GLU A 13 -5.06 12.05 10.46
C GLU A 13 -5.00 11.52 9.03
N MET A 14 -4.04 10.63 8.72
CA MET A 14 -3.97 9.97 7.42
C MET A 14 -5.18 9.07 7.18
N LEU A 15 -5.62 8.32 8.19
CA LEU A 15 -6.82 7.48 8.10
C LEU A 15 -8.08 8.32 7.83
N ASP A 16 -8.30 9.36 8.62
CA ASP A 16 -9.44 10.27 8.45
C ASP A 16 -9.43 10.91 7.07
N TYR A 17 -8.27 11.38 6.62
CA TYR A 17 -8.12 11.93 5.28
C TYR A 17 -8.40 10.90 4.18
N THR A 18 -7.98 9.66 4.36
CA THR A 18 -8.22 8.58 3.41
C THR A 18 -9.72 8.29 3.29
N ILE A 19 -10.43 8.20 4.42
CA ILE A 19 -11.88 8.00 4.44
C ILE A 19 -12.58 9.13 3.67
N ASP A 20 -12.28 10.38 3.99
CA ASP A 20 -12.83 11.56 3.30
C ASP A 20 -12.52 11.55 1.79
N LEU A 21 -11.31 11.11 1.43
CA LEU A 21 -10.87 11.02 0.06
C LEU A 21 -11.70 10.01 -0.74
N PHE A 22 -11.86 8.79 -0.21
CA PHE A 22 -12.69 7.76 -0.84
C PHE A 22 -14.15 8.21 -0.96
N GLU A 23 -14.73 8.78 0.11
CA GLU A 23 -16.09 9.32 0.09
C GLU A 23 -16.25 10.41 -0.96
N SER A 24 -15.36 11.40 -1.01
CA SER A 24 -15.40 12.51 -1.96
C SER A 24 -15.25 12.09 -3.42
N ARG A 25 -14.65 10.93 -3.66
CA ARG A 25 -14.48 10.34 -5.00
C ARG A 25 -15.57 9.34 -5.36
N GLY A 26 -16.55 9.14 -4.49
CA GLY A 26 -17.66 8.22 -4.69
C GLY A 26 -17.23 6.74 -4.59
N LEU A 27 -16.19 6.46 -3.82
CA LEU A 27 -15.71 5.12 -3.46
C LEU A 27 -15.96 4.82 -1.98
N GLY A 28 -16.85 5.58 -1.36
CA GLY A 28 -17.22 5.44 0.04
C GLY A 28 -18.10 4.22 0.32
N THR A 29 -18.68 4.20 1.52
CA THR A 29 -19.48 3.07 2.03
C THR A 29 -20.71 2.75 1.19
N GLU A 30 -21.27 3.74 0.48
CA GLU A 30 -22.41 3.59 -0.42
C GLU A 30 -22.05 3.04 -1.81
N TYR A 31 -20.77 2.86 -2.10
CA TYR A 31 -20.32 2.29 -3.36
C TYR A 31 -20.30 0.76 -3.29
N TYR A 32 -21.14 0.12 -4.11
CA TYR A 32 -21.30 -1.35 -4.13
C TYR A 32 -20.20 -2.10 -4.88
N GLY A 33 -19.24 -1.39 -5.48
CA GLY A 33 -18.07 -2.03 -6.08
C GLY A 33 -17.12 -2.59 -5.02
N TYR A 34 -16.36 -3.62 -5.38
CA TYR A 34 -15.43 -4.29 -4.46
C TYR A 34 -14.37 -3.32 -3.90
N HIS A 35 -13.79 -2.49 -4.76
CA HIS A 35 -12.73 -1.54 -4.39
C HIS A 35 -13.33 -0.24 -3.79
N ASN A 36 -13.75 -0.31 -2.56
CA ASN A 36 -14.32 0.80 -1.79
C ASN A 36 -13.60 0.95 -0.45
N ILE A 37 -13.94 2.00 0.30
CA ILE A 37 -13.30 2.27 1.59
C ILE A 37 -13.43 1.12 2.60
N ASN A 38 -14.52 0.35 2.56
CA ASN A 38 -14.70 -0.78 3.48
C ASN A 38 -13.67 -1.88 3.20
N HIS A 39 -13.43 -2.19 1.91
CA HIS A 39 -12.39 -3.14 1.52
C HIS A 39 -11.01 -2.69 1.98
N GLU A 40 -10.63 -1.45 1.72
CA GLU A 40 -9.33 -0.90 2.14
C GLU A 40 -9.13 -0.97 3.66
N LEU A 41 -10.17 -0.61 4.42
CA LEU A 41 -10.13 -0.67 5.88
C LEU A 41 -10.03 -2.11 6.39
N GLU A 42 -10.75 -3.05 5.76
CA GLU A 42 -10.69 -4.47 6.10
C GLU A 42 -9.31 -5.04 5.82
N VAL A 43 -8.76 -4.83 4.62
CA VAL A 43 -7.40 -5.27 4.25
C VAL A 43 -6.36 -4.67 5.19
N THR A 44 -6.47 -3.37 5.49
CA THR A 44 -5.55 -2.69 6.42
C THR A 44 -5.62 -3.31 7.82
N TYR A 45 -6.83 -3.52 8.35
CA TYR A 45 -7.04 -4.10 9.67
C TYR A 45 -6.51 -5.53 9.75
N VAL A 46 -6.89 -6.38 8.79
CA VAL A 46 -6.45 -7.79 8.76
C VAL A 46 -4.95 -7.90 8.56
N SER A 47 -4.36 -7.07 7.70
CA SER A 47 -2.91 -7.04 7.49
C SER A 47 -2.15 -6.76 8.79
N LEU A 48 -2.60 -5.79 9.58
CA LEU A 48 -1.97 -5.45 10.86
C LEU A 48 -2.26 -6.48 11.96
N LEU A 49 -3.45 -7.08 11.96
CA LEU A 49 -3.84 -8.08 12.96
C LEU A 49 -3.05 -9.38 12.79
N ALA A 50 -2.88 -9.82 11.54
CA ALA A 50 -2.26 -11.11 11.23
C ALA A 50 -0.72 -11.07 11.18
N ILE A 51 -0.11 -9.92 11.36
CA ILE A 51 1.34 -9.70 11.22
C ILE A 51 2.20 -10.65 12.07
N ASN A 52 1.72 -11.05 13.24
CA ASN A 52 2.42 -11.95 14.17
C ASN A 52 2.13 -13.44 13.88
N GLN A 53 1.26 -13.74 12.92
CA GLN A 53 0.87 -15.11 12.56
C GLN A 53 1.74 -15.68 11.43
N GLU A 54 2.47 -14.82 10.73
CA GLU A 54 3.24 -15.17 9.56
C GLU A 54 4.70 -15.52 9.90
N LYS A 55 5.36 -16.21 8.97
CA LYS A 55 6.79 -16.52 9.08
C LYS A 55 7.68 -15.31 8.82
N ILE A 56 7.13 -14.24 8.26
CA ILE A 56 7.83 -13.00 7.98
C ILE A 56 8.05 -12.27 9.31
N GLN A 57 9.28 -11.89 9.58
CA GLN A 57 9.60 -11.08 10.76
C GLN A 57 9.39 -9.61 10.46
N PHE A 58 8.24 -9.10 10.84
CA PHE A 58 7.91 -7.69 10.68
C PHE A 58 8.59 -6.82 11.74
N THR A 59 9.20 -5.72 11.30
CA THR A 59 9.73 -4.67 12.16
C THR A 59 8.68 -3.58 12.40
N GLU A 60 8.92 -2.66 13.33
CA GLU A 60 8.03 -1.50 13.52
C GLU A 60 8.00 -0.58 12.28
N GLU A 61 9.11 -0.48 11.55
CA GLU A 61 9.14 0.26 10.28
C GLU A 61 8.26 -0.40 9.21
N ASP A 62 8.27 -1.73 9.11
CA ASP A 62 7.45 -2.45 8.14
C ASP A 62 5.96 -2.21 8.32
N LYS A 63 5.51 -2.04 9.57
CA LYS A 63 4.11 -1.75 9.89
C LYS A 63 3.63 -0.45 9.30
N LYS A 64 4.48 0.58 9.27
CA LYS A 64 4.17 1.87 8.65
C LYS A 64 3.96 1.72 7.14
N TYR A 65 4.88 1.04 6.48
CA TYR A 65 4.80 0.78 5.05
C TYR A 65 3.59 -0.07 4.70
N LEU A 66 3.36 -1.15 5.47
CA LEU A 66 2.21 -2.02 5.27
C LEU A 66 0.89 -1.26 5.46
N TYR A 67 0.79 -0.43 6.50
CA TYR A 67 -0.38 0.40 6.76
C TYR A 67 -0.72 1.32 5.59
N VAL A 68 0.26 2.09 5.11
CA VAL A 68 0.03 3.01 3.99
C VAL A 68 -0.28 2.27 2.70
N ALA A 69 0.47 1.21 2.39
CA ALA A 69 0.22 0.45 1.18
C ALA A 69 -1.17 -0.20 1.19
N ALA A 70 -1.59 -0.77 2.32
CA ALA A 70 -2.91 -1.37 2.46
C ALA A 70 -4.04 -0.35 2.32
N LEU A 71 -3.90 0.87 2.85
CA LEU A 71 -4.91 1.93 2.73
C LEU A 71 -5.14 2.42 1.30
N PHE A 72 -4.19 2.21 0.39
CA PHE A 72 -4.24 2.83 -0.94
C PHE A 72 -4.06 1.86 -2.09
N HIS A 73 -3.86 0.56 -1.85
CA HIS A 73 -3.49 -0.39 -2.91
C HIS A 73 -4.50 -0.48 -4.05
N ASP A 74 -5.77 -0.25 -3.76
CA ASP A 74 -6.88 -0.33 -4.72
C ASP A 74 -7.62 1.00 -4.94
N PHE A 75 -7.04 2.13 -4.53
CA PHE A 75 -7.66 3.43 -4.74
C PHE A 75 -7.72 3.78 -6.23
N ASP A 76 -8.86 3.54 -6.87
CA ASP A 76 -9.12 3.89 -8.27
C ASP A 76 -10.26 4.91 -8.40
N PRO A 77 -9.96 6.22 -8.42
CA PRO A 77 -10.97 7.26 -8.56
C PRO A 77 -11.69 7.25 -9.92
N GLN A 78 -11.18 6.51 -10.90
CA GLN A 78 -11.81 6.35 -12.21
C GLN A 78 -12.83 5.21 -12.22
N LYS A 79 -12.90 4.42 -11.14
CA LYS A 79 -13.85 3.31 -10.97
C LYS A 79 -13.78 2.32 -12.12
N ASN A 80 -12.56 1.91 -12.48
CA ASN A 80 -12.37 0.87 -13.49
C ASN A 80 -12.94 -0.45 -12.98
N VAL A 81 -13.90 -1.01 -13.73
CA VAL A 81 -14.66 -2.19 -13.29
C VAL A 81 -13.80 -3.44 -13.29
N ASP A 82 -12.81 -3.50 -14.18
CA ASP A 82 -12.04 -4.73 -14.42
C ASP A 82 -10.79 -4.85 -13.55
N LYS A 83 -10.15 -3.76 -13.19
CA LYS A 83 -8.98 -3.70 -12.29
C LYS A 83 -8.68 -2.28 -11.84
N PRO A 84 -8.37 -2.04 -10.57
CA PRO A 84 -7.60 -0.87 -10.20
C PRO A 84 -6.25 -0.97 -10.92
N HIS A 85 -5.89 0.09 -11.60
CA HIS A 85 -4.57 0.15 -12.21
C HIS A 85 -3.60 0.67 -11.15
N GLU A 86 -2.72 -0.18 -10.67
CA GLU A 86 -1.68 0.18 -9.70
C GLU A 86 -0.93 1.45 -10.14
N LYS A 87 -0.81 1.64 -11.43
CA LYS A 87 -0.22 2.86 -12.02
C LYS A 87 -1.04 4.11 -11.73
N SER A 88 -2.38 4.03 -11.83
CA SER A 88 -3.28 5.16 -11.53
C SER A 88 -3.27 5.49 -10.04
N VAL A 89 -3.24 4.47 -9.18
CA VAL A 89 -3.09 4.63 -7.73
C VAL A 89 -1.80 5.38 -7.40
N LEU A 90 -0.68 4.92 -7.96
CA LEU A 90 0.64 5.52 -7.72
C LEU A 90 0.71 6.96 -8.24
N GLU A 91 0.18 7.24 -9.42
CA GLU A 91 0.11 8.60 -9.96
C GLU A 91 -0.71 9.53 -9.07
N PHE A 92 -1.81 9.04 -8.51
CA PHE A 92 -2.63 9.80 -7.58
C PHE A 92 -1.86 10.13 -6.29
N ILE A 93 -1.25 9.13 -5.64
CA ILE A 93 -0.45 9.32 -4.42
C ILE A 93 0.67 10.34 -4.65
N LEU A 94 1.35 10.27 -5.79
CA LEU A 94 2.44 11.19 -6.12
C LEU A 94 1.99 12.63 -6.34
N LYS A 95 0.74 12.84 -6.77
CA LYS A 95 0.18 14.18 -7.04
C LYS A 95 -0.50 14.78 -5.81
N ASP A 96 -0.98 13.96 -4.89
CA ASP A 96 -1.67 14.43 -3.69
C ASP A 96 -0.68 15.02 -2.68
N LYS A 97 -0.79 16.34 -2.47
CA LYS A 97 0.15 17.08 -1.60
C LYS A 97 0.02 16.68 -0.13
N LYS A 98 -1.22 16.40 0.32
CA LYS A 98 -1.48 16.07 1.71
C LYS A 98 -0.95 14.69 2.05
N LEU A 99 -1.15 13.70 1.17
CA LEU A 99 -0.57 12.37 1.33
C LEU A 99 0.96 12.41 1.34
N ARG A 100 1.56 13.18 0.44
CA ARG A 100 3.03 13.34 0.43
C ARG A 100 3.55 13.97 1.71
N GLN A 101 2.81 14.93 2.27
CA GLN A 101 3.17 15.54 3.55
C GLN A 101 3.10 14.52 4.69
N PHE A 102 2.03 13.74 4.79
CA PHE A 102 1.91 12.67 5.78
C PHE A 102 3.06 11.66 5.69
N MET A 103 3.42 11.25 4.48
CA MET A 103 4.53 10.32 4.28
C MET A 103 5.88 10.93 4.67
N ALA A 104 6.09 12.22 4.38
CA ALA A 104 7.29 12.92 4.79
C ALA A 104 7.37 13.03 6.32
N ASP A 105 6.29 13.40 6.99
CA ASP A 105 6.22 13.51 8.46
C ASP A 105 6.46 12.17 9.16
N ALA A 106 5.93 11.09 8.58
CA ALA A 106 6.15 9.72 9.05
C ALA A 106 7.50 9.13 8.61
N LYS A 107 8.30 9.86 7.83
CA LYS A 107 9.58 9.39 7.24
C LYS A 107 9.44 8.12 6.41
N ILE A 108 8.37 8.06 5.62
CA ILE A 108 8.06 6.93 4.73
C ILE A 108 8.71 7.16 3.37
N ASP A 109 9.48 6.18 2.90
CA ASP A 109 10.03 6.16 1.54
C ASP A 109 8.94 5.77 0.54
N LEU A 110 8.62 6.69 -0.37
CA LEU A 110 7.60 6.50 -1.40
C LEU A 110 7.92 5.35 -2.37
N GLU A 111 9.19 5.10 -2.63
CA GLU A 111 9.58 4.02 -3.54
C GLU A 111 9.24 2.65 -2.94
N ILE A 112 9.35 2.49 -1.62
CA ILE A 112 8.93 1.27 -0.93
C ILE A 112 7.41 1.10 -1.01
N ILE A 113 6.63 2.16 -0.79
CA ILE A 113 5.17 2.12 -0.98
C ILE A 113 4.79 1.68 -2.39
N LYS A 114 5.47 2.21 -3.40
CA LYS A 114 5.25 1.80 -4.80
C LYS A 114 5.52 0.31 -5.00
N VAL A 115 6.59 -0.23 -4.43
CA VAL A 115 6.92 -1.66 -4.52
C VAL A 115 5.79 -2.50 -3.92
N LEU A 116 5.31 -2.15 -2.72
CA LEU A 116 4.26 -2.89 -2.05
C LEU A 116 2.96 -2.90 -2.86
N ILE A 117 2.54 -1.75 -3.38
CA ILE A 117 1.34 -1.63 -4.24
C ILE A 117 1.52 -2.41 -5.56
N LEU A 118 2.66 -2.25 -6.24
CA LEU A 118 2.95 -3.01 -7.47
C LEU A 118 2.94 -4.52 -7.24
N ARG A 119 3.30 -4.97 -6.03
CA ARG A 119 3.31 -6.40 -5.70
C ARG A 119 1.91 -6.99 -5.49
N THR A 120 0.88 -6.17 -5.28
CA THR A 120 -0.52 -6.64 -5.24
C THR A 120 -1.09 -6.94 -6.63
N THR A 121 -0.42 -6.51 -7.70
CA THR A 121 -0.80 -6.76 -9.10
C THR A 121 -1.24 -8.21 -9.33
N TYR A 122 -2.41 -8.39 -9.93
CA TYR A 122 -2.98 -9.71 -10.22
C TYR A 122 -3.40 -9.85 -11.70
N PRO A 123 -3.20 -10.99 -12.34
CA PRO A 123 -2.45 -12.16 -11.85
C PRO A 123 -0.93 -11.90 -11.80
N TRP A 124 -0.27 -12.44 -10.78
CA TRP A 124 1.20 -12.36 -10.68
C TRP A 124 1.85 -13.39 -11.61
N SER A 125 1.66 -13.21 -12.92
CA SER A 125 2.13 -14.15 -13.96
C SER A 125 2.27 -13.45 -15.31
N GLY A 126 2.93 -14.09 -16.26
CA GLY A 126 3.05 -13.63 -17.65
C GLY A 126 3.67 -12.24 -17.79
N ASP A 127 3.18 -11.48 -18.75
CA ASP A 127 3.71 -10.13 -19.07
C ASP A 127 3.35 -9.08 -18.01
N VAL A 128 2.20 -9.25 -17.35
CA VAL A 128 1.76 -8.38 -16.25
C VAL A 128 2.79 -8.41 -15.12
N ARG A 129 3.22 -9.61 -14.71
CA ARG A 129 4.28 -9.78 -13.72
C ARG A 129 5.59 -9.14 -14.17
N LYS A 130 6.01 -9.40 -15.41
CA LYS A 130 7.28 -8.85 -15.95
C LYS A 130 7.30 -7.32 -15.93
N GLU A 131 6.16 -6.69 -16.29
CA GLU A 131 6.05 -5.24 -16.24
C GLU A 131 6.13 -4.73 -14.80
N ALA A 132 5.39 -5.34 -13.88
CA ALA A 132 5.45 -4.98 -12.46
C ALA A 132 6.88 -5.16 -11.88
N GLU A 133 7.54 -6.28 -12.16
CA GLU A 133 8.93 -6.53 -11.72
C GLU A 133 9.93 -5.49 -12.27
N LYS A 134 9.72 -5.04 -13.52
CA LYS A 134 10.53 -3.97 -14.12
C LYS A 134 10.37 -2.64 -13.38
N GLU A 135 9.15 -2.27 -13.04
CA GLU A 135 8.89 -1.04 -12.28
C GLU A 135 9.39 -1.16 -10.83
N ILE A 136 9.19 -2.31 -10.18
CA ILE A 136 9.73 -2.61 -8.84
C ILE A 136 11.25 -2.44 -8.83
N LYS A 137 11.95 -2.97 -9.84
CA LYS A 137 13.40 -2.82 -9.94
C LYS A 137 13.82 -1.34 -10.00
N LYS A 138 13.12 -0.51 -10.76
CA LYS A 138 13.38 0.94 -10.80
C LYS A 138 13.17 1.61 -9.44
N CYS A 139 12.10 1.22 -8.71
CA CYS A 139 11.86 1.74 -7.38
C CYS A 139 13.02 1.39 -6.44
N PHE A 140 13.51 0.16 -6.45
CA PHE A 140 14.65 -0.25 -5.64
C PHE A 140 15.95 0.47 -6.01
N GLU A 141 16.16 0.77 -7.29
CA GLU A 141 17.33 1.53 -7.75
C GLU A 141 17.23 3.02 -7.38
N THR A 142 16.02 3.55 -7.21
CA THR A 142 15.78 4.96 -6.88
C THR A 142 15.83 5.22 -5.37
N SER A 143 15.36 4.29 -4.55
CA SER A 143 15.36 4.44 -3.11
C SER A 143 16.76 4.38 -2.52
N GLU A 144 17.12 5.40 -1.75
CA GLU A 144 18.42 5.44 -1.03
C GLU A 144 18.55 4.31 0.00
N LEU A 145 17.43 3.80 0.50
CA LEU A 145 17.41 2.71 1.50
C LEU A 145 17.68 1.36 0.84
N THR A 146 17.20 1.14 -0.36
CA THR A 146 17.17 -0.20 -0.97
C THR A 146 18.20 -0.42 -2.08
N LYS A 147 18.70 0.63 -2.73
CA LYS A 147 19.53 0.54 -3.94
C LYS A 147 20.77 -0.36 -3.82
N ASN A 148 21.31 -0.51 -2.62
CA ASN A 148 22.50 -1.33 -2.34
C ASN A 148 22.25 -2.42 -1.30
N ASP A 149 20.98 -2.69 -0.94
CA ASP A 149 20.59 -3.65 0.08
C ASP A 149 19.65 -4.72 -0.47
N GLN A 150 20.25 -5.80 -0.99
CA GLN A 150 19.47 -6.91 -1.55
C GLN A 150 18.64 -7.65 -0.48
N GLN A 151 19.07 -7.66 0.78
CA GLN A 151 18.32 -8.31 1.86
C GLN A 151 17.05 -7.50 2.16
N LEU A 152 17.17 -6.18 2.23
CA LEU A 152 16.01 -5.30 2.39
C LEU A 152 15.06 -5.37 1.19
N GLN A 153 15.58 -5.41 -0.05
CA GLN A 153 14.75 -5.60 -1.25
C GLN A 153 13.94 -6.89 -1.17
N GLN A 154 14.59 -8.01 -0.80
CA GLN A 154 13.91 -9.29 -0.64
C GLN A 154 12.84 -9.23 0.46
N HIS A 155 13.15 -8.63 1.59
CA HIS A 155 12.21 -8.45 2.70
C HIS A 155 10.98 -7.63 2.29
N ILE A 156 11.18 -6.53 1.58
CA ILE A 156 10.07 -5.71 1.05
C ILE A 156 9.20 -6.51 0.07
N MET A 157 9.80 -7.35 -0.77
CA MET A 157 9.05 -8.24 -1.66
C MET A 157 8.21 -9.26 -0.91
N GLU A 158 8.68 -9.75 0.23
CA GLU A 158 7.92 -10.65 1.11
C GLU A 158 6.74 -9.93 1.77
N ILE A 159 6.93 -8.69 2.24
CA ILE A 159 5.83 -7.86 2.77
C ILE A 159 4.78 -7.60 1.68
N GLY A 160 5.21 -7.26 0.47
CA GLY A 160 4.29 -7.05 -0.65
C GLY A 160 3.53 -8.32 -1.06
N TRP A 161 4.20 -9.49 -1.00
CA TRP A 161 3.53 -10.77 -1.18
C TRP A 161 2.47 -11.00 -0.09
N TYR A 162 2.81 -10.75 1.17
CA TYR A 162 1.89 -10.85 2.29
C TYR A 162 0.65 -9.98 2.08
N LEU A 163 0.82 -8.70 1.75
CA LEU A 163 -0.28 -7.80 1.43
C LEU A 163 -1.15 -8.37 0.31
N SER A 164 -0.55 -8.89 -0.75
CA SER A 164 -1.28 -9.48 -1.88
C SER A 164 -2.05 -10.75 -1.54
N VAL A 165 -1.70 -11.44 -0.47
CA VAL A 165 -2.45 -12.59 0.06
C VAL A 165 -3.65 -12.11 0.87
N VAL A 166 -3.43 -11.13 1.77
CA VAL A 166 -4.52 -10.58 2.60
C VAL A 166 -5.60 -9.92 1.75
N ASP A 167 -5.21 -9.18 0.72
CA ASP A 167 -6.12 -8.55 -0.23
C ASP A 167 -7.10 -9.53 -0.91
N ARG A 168 -6.78 -10.83 -0.94
CA ARG A 168 -7.59 -11.86 -1.63
C ARG A 168 -8.39 -12.77 -0.71
N ILE A 169 -8.31 -12.55 0.59
CA ILE A 169 -9.10 -13.31 1.57
C ILE A 169 -10.51 -12.74 1.66
#